data_42f8d61d5cd740cb24c7852bf396a4cc
#
_entry.id   42f8d61d5cd740cb24c7852bf396a4cc
#
_cell.length_a   1.000
_cell.length_b   1.000
_cell.length_c   1.000
_cell.angle_alpha   90.00
_cell.angle_beta   90.00
_cell.angle_gamma   90.00
#
_symmetry.space_group_name_H-M   'P 1'
#
loop_
_entity.id
_entity.type
_entity.pdbx_description
1 polymer ?
#
loop_
_entity_poly.entity_id
_entity_poly.type
_entity_poly.pdbx_seq_one_letter_code
_entity_poly.pdbx_strand_id
1 'polypeptide(L)'
;MQYLHFGIPTQDEKNWAGRLPDMKVHYSDPTADPYGIEWLKFDADSPMHELIRTKPHVAFAVNDLDAALVGKKVIQPPYSPAPGFRFAFIDHEGVAIELTETKPVKSCGCGCN
;
A
#
# COMPACT_ATOMS: atom_id res chain seq x y z
N MET A 1 6.60 -14.59 1.68
CA MET A 1 5.57 -13.54 1.52
C MET A 1 4.63 -13.64 2.70
N GLN A 2 4.40 -12.54 3.38
CA GLN A 2 3.65 -12.53 4.63
C GLN A 2 2.44 -11.62 4.52
N TYR A 3 1.28 -12.12 4.94
CA TYR A 3 0.04 -11.33 4.98
C TYR A 3 0.18 -10.14 5.93
N LEU A 4 -0.31 -8.97 5.51
CA LEU A 4 -0.29 -7.75 6.31
C LEU A 4 -1.69 -7.30 6.72
N HIS A 5 -2.56 -7.03 5.74
CA HIS A 5 -3.88 -6.46 6.02
C HIS A 5 -4.81 -6.57 4.83
N PHE A 6 -6.10 -6.30 5.09
CA PHE A 6 -7.10 -6.04 4.07
C PHE A 6 -7.29 -4.53 3.93
N GLY A 7 -7.29 -4.05 2.70
CA GLY A 7 -7.65 -2.67 2.43
C GLY A 7 -9.06 -2.60 1.90
N ILE A 8 -9.90 -1.75 2.50
CA ILE A 8 -11.33 -1.64 2.16
C ILE A 8 -11.64 -0.19 1.81
N PRO A 9 -12.04 0.11 0.56
CA PRO A 9 -12.49 1.46 0.21
C PRO A 9 -13.79 1.81 0.94
N THR A 10 -13.90 3.05 1.38
CA THR A 10 -15.10 3.55 2.05
C THR A 10 -15.29 5.03 1.74
N GLN A 11 -16.52 5.51 1.82
CA GLN A 11 -16.82 6.93 1.78
C GLN A 11 -17.12 7.49 3.17
N ASP A 12 -17.13 6.63 4.18
CA ASP A 12 -17.37 7.06 5.56
C ASP A 12 -16.13 7.73 6.14
N GLU A 13 -16.32 8.58 7.14
CA GLU A 13 -15.23 9.14 7.89
C GLU A 13 -14.73 8.12 8.91
N LYS A 14 -13.41 8.02 9.01
CA LYS A 14 -12.75 7.11 9.96
C LYS A 14 -11.67 7.89 10.70
N ASN A 15 -11.03 7.25 11.67
CA ASN A 15 -9.85 7.81 12.33
C ASN A 15 -8.65 7.61 11.40
N TRP A 16 -8.40 8.62 10.56
CA TRP A 16 -7.34 8.52 9.57
C TRP A 16 -5.97 8.60 10.23
N ALA A 17 -5.09 7.65 9.87
CA ALA A 17 -3.70 7.65 10.33
C ALA A 17 -2.85 8.58 9.47
N GLY A 18 -3.23 8.75 8.20
CA GLY A 18 -2.50 9.61 7.30
C GLY A 18 -3.18 9.79 5.96
N ARG A 19 -2.50 10.52 5.09
CA ARG A 19 -2.93 10.79 3.74
C ARG A 19 -1.74 10.72 2.80
N LEU A 20 -1.93 10.10 1.64
CA LEU A 20 -0.95 10.13 0.55
C LEU A 20 -1.45 11.16 -0.46
N PRO A 21 -0.89 12.39 -0.45
CA PRO A 21 -1.42 13.47 -1.30
C PRO A 21 -1.26 13.20 -2.79
N ASP A 22 -0.18 12.52 -3.19
CA ASP A 22 0.02 12.19 -4.61
C ASP A 22 -1.01 11.20 -5.12
N MET A 23 -1.52 10.36 -4.25
CA MET A 23 -2.52 9.34 -4.59
C MET A 23 -3.92 9.76 -4.18
N LYS A 24 -4.05 10.90 -3.51
CA LYS A 24 -5.32 11.47 -3.06
C LYS A 24 -6.16 10.46 -2.32
N VAL A 25 -5.56 9.86 -1.29
CA VAL A 25 -6.20 8.84 -0.46
C VAL A 25 -5.86 9.04 1.00
N HIS A 26 -6.88 8.95 1.86
CA HIS A 26 -6.71 8.84 3.31
C HIS A 26 -6.69 7.37 3.70
N TYR A 27 -5.91 7.01 4.71
CA TYR A 27 -5.83 5.64 5.19
C TYR A 27 -5.86 5.57 6.70
N SER A 28 -6.49 4.49 7.23
CA SER A 28 -6.49 4.20 8.65
C SER A 28 -5.34 3.24 8.97
N ASP A 29 -5.09 3.05 10.27
CA ASP A 29 -4.05 2.14 10.74
C ASP A 29 -4.64 0.74 10.91
N PRO A 30 -4.24 -0.24 10.08
CA PRO A 30 -4.78 -1.60 10.21
C PRO A 30 -4.34 -2.29 11.50
N THR A 31 -3.24 -1.86 12.13
CA THR A 31 -2.81 -2.46 13.39
C THR A 31 -3.69 -2.05 14.56
N ALA A 32 -4.47 -0.97 14.41
CA ALA A 32 -5.43 -0.53 15.42
C ALA A 32 -6.81 -1.18 15.25
N ASP A 33 -6.99 -1.96 14.21
CA ASP A 33 -8.25 -2.65 13.93
C ASP A 33 -8.14 -4.11 14.37
N PRO A 34 -9.14 -4.64 15.10
CA PRO A 34 -9.04 -6.02 15.61
C PRO A 34 -8.98 -7.08 14.51
N TYR A 35 -9.38 -6.75 13.29
CA TYR A 35 -9.37 -7.69 12.16
C TYR A 35 -8.33 -7.33 11.10
N GLY A 36 -7.48 -6.32 11.35
CA GLY A 36 -6.45 -5.91 10.41
C GLY A 36 -6.99 -5.18 9.20
N ILE A 37 -8.11 -4.48 9.33
CA ILE A 37 -8.69 -3.73 8.21
C ILE A 37 -8.08 -2.34 8.13
N GLU A 38 -7.58 -2.00 6.94
CA GLU A 38 -7.16 -0.65 6.59
C GLU A 38 -8.27 -0.02 5.76
N TRP A 39 -8.91 1.00 6.30
CA TRP A 39 -9.92 1.75 5.57
C TRP A 39 -9.25 2.77 4.66
N LEU A 40 -9.79 2.95 3.46
CA LEU A 40 -9.23 3.86 2.47
C LEU A 40 -10.33 4.75 1.94
N LYS A 41 -10.09 6.06 1.97
CA LYS A 41 -11.03 7.01 1.38
C LYS A 41 -10.32 7.77 0.27
N PHE A 42 -10.73 7.49 -0.96
CA PHE A 42 -10.16 8.12 -2.15
C PHE A 42 -10.93 9.38 -2.49
N ASP A 43 -10.20 10.45 -2.85
CA ASP A 43 -10.82 11.63 -3.44
C ASP A 43 -11.44 11.24 -4.78
N ALA A 44 -12.45 11.99 -5.22
CA ALA A 44 -13.12 11.68 -6.49
C ALA A 44 -12.18 11.74 -7.69
N ASP A 45 -11.12 12.55 -7.60
CA ASP A 45 -10.12 12.71 -8.67
C ASP A 45 -8.82 11.97 -8.39
N SER A 46 -8.84 10.97 -7.52
CA SER A 46 -7.65 10.16 -7.25
C SER A 46 -7.13 9.51 -8.54
N PRO A 47 -5.82 9.55 -8.79
CA PRO A 47 -5.23 8.92 -9.99
C PRO A 47 -5.05 7.42 -9.86
N MET A 48 -5.38 6.83 -8.72
CA MET A 48 -5.19 5.38 -8.51
C MET A 48 -6.05 4.57 -9.46
N HIS A 49 -5.56 3.39 -9.80
CA HIS A 49 -6.29 2.46 -10.67
C HIS A 49 -7.67 2.14 -10.10
N GLU A 50 -8.65 2.01 -10.98
CA GLU A 50 -10.05 1.78 -10.58
C GLU A 50 -10.20 0.57 -9.66
N LEU A 51 -9.48 -0.52 -9.95
CA LEU A 51 -9.57 -1.75 -9.15
C LEU A 51 -9.19 -1.46 -7.68
N ILE A 52 -8.18 -0.61 -7.47
CA ILE A 52 -7.73 -0.23 -6.12
C ILE A 52 -8.75 0.67 -5.44
N ARG A 53 -9.35 1.60 -6.18
CA ARG A 53 -10.30 2.58 -5.63
C ARG A 53 -11.66 1.99 -5.29
N THR A 54 -12.06 0.91 -5.97
CA THR A 54 -13.44 0.42 -5.89
C THR A 54 -13.60 -0.94 -5.24
N LYS A 55 -12.54 -1.72 -5.11
CA LYS A 55 -12.60 -3.08 -4.58
C LYS A 55 -11.66 -3.25 -3.40
N PRO A 56 -11.99 -4.16 -2.48
CA PRO A 56 -11.04 -4.52 -1.42
C PRO A 56 -9.76 -5.09 -2.01
N HIS A 57 -8.65 -4.91 -1.29
CA HIS A 57 -7.39 -5.52 -1.68
C HIS A 57 -6.76 -6.25 -0.50
N VAL A 58 -5.84 -7.15 -0.80
CA VAL A 58 -5.06 -7.89 0.20
C VAL A 58 -3.62 -7.43 0.08
N ALA A 59 -2.97 -7.18 1.21
CA ALA A 59 -1.59 -6.73 1.25
C ALA A 59 -0.67 -7.80 1.83
N PHE A 60 0.48 -7.95 1.19
CA PHE A 60 1.53 -8.88 1.61
C PHE A 60 2.88 -8.17 1.68
N ALA A 61 3.69 -8.56 2.67
CA ALA A 61 5.08 -8.13 2.73
C ALA A 61 5.93 -9.06 1.87
N VAL A 62 6.86 -8.46 1.10
CA VAL A 62 7.82 -9.20 0.29
C VAL A 62 9.23 -8.69 0.61
N ASN A 63 10.23 -9.54 0.37
CA ASN A 63 11.62 -9.17 0.64
C ASN A 63 12.20 -8.30 -0.48
N ASP A 64 11.78 -8.54 -1.73
CA ASP A 64 12.30 -7.85 -2.90
C ASP A 64 11.13 -7.53 -3.82
N LEU A 65 10.70 -6.27 -3.80
CA LEU A 65 9.53 -5.86 -4.56
C LEU A 65 9.73 -6.01 -6.06
N ASP A 66 10.91 -5.62 -6.55
CA ASP A 66 11.17 -5.70 -7.99
C ASP A 66 11.10 -7.14 -8.47
N ALA A 67 11.68 -8.08 -7.72
CA ALA A 67 11.61 -9.50 -8.07
C ALA A 67 10.17 -10.02 -8.01
N ALA A 68 9.41 -9.56 -7.03
CA ALA A 68 8.03 -10.00 -6.85
C ALA A 68 7.11 -9.53 -8.00
N LEU A 69 7.49 -8.46 -8.70
CA LEU A 69 6.68 -7.91 -9.79
C LEU A 69 6.99 -8.50 -11.16
N VAL A 70 8.07 -9.27 -11.29
CA VAL A 70 8.44 -9.86 -12.58
C VAL A 70 7.32 -10.75 -13.09
N GLY A 71 6.87 -10.50 -14.33
CA GLY A 71 5.82 -11.29 -14.96
C GLY A 71 4.41 -11.01 -14.44
N LYS A 72 4.23 -10.03 -13.58
CA LYS A 72 2.94 -9.69 -13.01
C LYS A 72 2.28 -8.53 -13.76
N LYS A 73 0.96 -8.45 -13.68
CA LYS A 73 0.20 -7.33 -14.25
C LYS A 73 0.18 -6.21 -13.22
N VAL A 74 1.14 -5.29 -13.35
CA VAL A 74 1.28 -4.16 -12.40
C VAL A 74 0.24 -3.10 -12.74
N ILE A 75 -0.58 -2.72 -11.75
CA ILE A 75 -1.58 -1.67 -11.90
C ILE A 75 -1.22 -0.41 -11.12
N GLN A 76 -0.29 -0.52 -10.18
CA GLN A 76 0.31 0.63 -9.51
C GLN A 76 1.80 0.34 -9.38
N PRO A 77 2.64 1.08 -10.11
CA PRO A 77 4.10 0.88 -10.01
C PRO A 77 4.62 1.17 -8.59
N PRO A 78 5.83 0.69 -8.27
CA PRO A 78 6.40 0.97 -6.96
C PRO A 78 6.39 2.45 -6.61
N TYR A 79 5.93 2.75 -5.41
CA TYR A 79 5.84 4.09 -4.87
C TYR A 79 6.41 4.06 -3.45
N SER A 80 7.22 5.06 -3.13
CA SER A 80 7.86 5.15 -1.81
C SER A 80 7.28 6.35 -1.06
N PRO A 81 6.36 6.13 -0.09
CA PRO A 81 5.85 7.23 0.73
C PRO A 81 6.86 7.70 1.78
N ALA A 82 7.86 6.88 2.08
CA ALA A 82 8.89 7.20 3.07
C ALA A 82 10.16 6.43 2.74
N PRO A 83 11.34 6.89 3.20
CA PRO A 83 12.59 6.16 2.99
C PRO A 83 12.50 4.73 3.51
N GLY A 84 13.00 3.77 2.72
CA GLY A 84 13.03 2.36 3.09
C GLY A 84 11.70 1.64 3.01
N PHE A 85 10.65 2.32 2.56
CA PHE A 85 9.31 1.73 2.45
C PHE A 85 8.75 2.02 1.06
N ARG A 86 8.34 0.96 0.36
CA ARG A 86 7.67 1.14 -0.93
C ARG A 86 6.67 0.02 -1.16
N PHE A 87 5.68 0.31 -1.99
CA PHE A 87 4.65 -0.66 -2.33
C PHE A 87 4.27 -0.55 -3.80
N ALA A 88 3.63 -1.60 -4.28
CA ALA A 88 3.05 -1.65 -5.62
C ALA A 88 1.79 -2.49 -5.56
N PHE A 89 0.96 -2.40 -6.60
CA PHE A 89 -0.22 -3.24 -6.71
C PHE A 89 -0.17 -3.99 -8.02
N ILE A 90 -0.64 -5.23 -7.97
CA ILE A 90 -0.84 -6.06 -9.16
C ILE A 90 -2.31 -6.46 -9.26
N ASP A 91 -2.73 -6.79 -10.47
CA ASP A 91 -4.04 -7.38 -10.73
C ASP A 91 -3.84 -8.89 -10.84
N HIS A 92 -4.33 -9.63 -9.84
CA HIS A 92 -4.27 -11.08 -9.84
C HIS A 92 -5.68 -11.61 -10.08
N GLU A 93 -5.99 -11.96 -11.33
CA GLU A 93 -7.29 -12.52 -11.72
C GLU A 93 -8.47 -11.65 -11.25
N GLY A 94 -8.31 -10.33 -11.37
CA GLY A 94 -9.36 -9.39 -11.00
C GLY A 94 -9.32 -8.93 -9.55
N VAL A 95 -8.34 -9.40 -8.78
CA VAL A 95 -8.15 -8.99 -7.38
C VAL A 95 -6.92 -8.11 -7.27
N ALA A 96 -7.06 -6.95 -6.64
CA ALA A 96 -5.92 -6.09 -6.38
C ALA A 96 -5.10 -6.69 -5.23
N ILE A 97 -3.81 -6.87 -5.45
CA ILE A 97 -2.88 -7.37 -4.45
C ILE A 97 -1.83 -6.29 -4.24
N GLU A 98 -1.69 -5.84 -3.00
CA GLU A 98 -0.63 -4.91 -2.63
C GLU A 98 0.59 -5.69 -2.18
N LEU A 99 1.76 -5.34 -2.74
CA LEU A 99 3.04 -5.94 -2.35
C LEU A 99 3.87 -4.82 -1.73
N THR A 100 4.36 -5.05 -0.51
CA THR A 100 5.03 -4.04 0.29
C THR A 100 6.42 -4.53 0.66
N GLU A 101 7.40 -3.65 0.48
CA GLU A 101 8.78 -3.92 0.84
C GLU A 101 9.23 -2.89 1.86
N THR A 102 9.76 -3.37 2.99
CA THR A 102 10.34 -2.50 4.01
C THR A 102 11.79 -2.89 4.21
N LYS A 103 12.69 -1.92 4.08
CA LYS A 103 14.12 -2.15 4.27
C LYS A 103 14.67 -1.13 5.26
N PRO A 104 15.66 -1.52 6.08
CA PRO A 104 16.30 -0.57 6.98
C PRO A 104 16.89 0.61 6.20
N VAL A 105 16.67 1.81 6.71
CA VAL A 105 17.31 3.02 6.19
C VAL A 105 18.63 3.18 6.93
N LYS A 106 19.72 3.27 6.17
CA LYS A 106 21.03 3.54 6.78
C LYS A 106 21.03 4.98 7.27
N SER A 107 21.33 5.14 8.54
CA SER A 107 21.61 6.48 9.03
C SER A 107 22.90 6.92 8.40
N CYS A 108 23.01 8.14 8.03
CA CYS A 108 24.14 8.56 7.30
C CYS A 108 25.21 9.11 8.05
N GLY A 109 25.57 8.86 8.01
CA GLY A 109 26.11 9.12 8.27
C GLY A 109 26.77 8.93 8.83
N CYS A 110 26.71 8.90 8.97
CA CYS A 110 27.08 8.66 9.49
C CYS A 110 27.50 7.90 9.67
N GLY A 111 27.85 7.82 9.58
CA GLY A 111 28.03 7.08 9.51
C GLY A 111 27.84 6.28 10.07
N CYS A 112 27.63 6.28 10.11
CA CYS A 112 27.32 5.61 10.59
C CYS A 112 27.30 4.71 10.66
N ASN A 113 27.39 4.37 10.67
CA ASN A 113 27.41 3.61 10.67
C ASN A 113 27.33 3.20 10.52
#